data_101831ae88f148e483dd76f4b4d48c11
#
_entry.id   101831ae88f148e483dd76f4b4d48c11
#
_cell.length_a   1.000
_cell.length_b   1.000
_cell.length_c   1.000
_cell.angle_alpha   90.00
_cell.angle_beta   90.00
_cell.angle_gamma   90.00
#
_symmetry.space_group_name_H-M   'P 1'
#
loop_
_entity.id
_entity.type
_entity.pdbx_description
1 polymer ?
#
loop_
_entity_poly.entity_id
_entity_poly.type
_entity_poly.pdbx_seq_one_letter_code
_entity_poly.pdbx_strand_id
1 'polypeptide(L)'
;MNFAQGSLGLFLCIITSSFAGVAAEAQTSTPAQPPPATAAPPPPPTPVPFDAALLKAANDLFTKANLNGAPDKVTLVIDPLIDGVTGAQSKATHLEEQRITALVKSNYPRFQVARFSAETIAKAPVVLIGTFTAANNAGVAGGAKDAYRICLALADMRTKTIISKGVSRALPEGIDPTPAAFFNDSPVFAKDASTDSYIKTCQGTKVGDNVDQAYADRIVVASLVNDGIEAYDDGRYRDALDVYQSALKTPGGEQLRVLNGVYLANYKLHRTNAAMEAFGKVVDYGLKSDKLAVKFLFKPGSTQFITDRSIRAPYNAWLEKVAERTAAKQGCLEVVGHTSATGLPAINDRLSGLRADYIKDRLEDEQRSLRGRLIATGKGSREMIVGTGKDDASDALDRRVEFKVAPCGGGGNGRST
;
A
#
# COMPACT_ATOMS: atom_id res chain seq x y z
N MET A 1 50.31 -34.49 33.37
CA MET A 1 51.56 -35.14 32.94
C MET A 1 52.13 -34.33 31.78
N ASN A 2 53.35 -33.80 32.05
CA ASN A 2 54.36 -33.21 31.18
C ASN A 2 53.97 -32.02 30.29
N PHE A 3 54.32 -30.78 30.65
CA PHE A 3 55.64 -30.08 30.78
C PHE A 3 56.55 -30.23 29.56
N ALA A 4 56.81 -29.15 28.83
CA ALA A 4 58.14 -28.73 28.44
C ALA A 4 58.18 -27.25 28.04
N GLN A 5 59.03 -26.55 28.80
CA GLN A 5 59.54 -25.19 28.60
C GLN A 5 60.68 -25.21 27.57
N GLY A 6 61.04 -24.04 27.07
CA GLY A 6 62.32 -23.73 26.46
C GLY A 6 62.19 -22.57 25.47
N SER A 7 62.94 -21.56 25.43
CA SER A 7 64.06 -20.96 26.13
C SER A 7 64.44 -19.69 25.32
N LEU A 8 64.83 -18.71 26.05
CA LEU A 8 65.30 -17.37 25.65
C LEU A 8 66.57 -17.49 24.78
N GLY A 9 66.67 -16.68 23.73
CA GLY A 9 67.91 -16.48 22.99
C GLY A 9 68.06 -15.01 22.62
N LEU A 10 68.85 -14.29 23.39
CA LEU A 10 69.25 -12.90 23.19
C LEU A 10 70.46 -12.86 22.21
N PHE A 11 70.34 -12.21 21.07
CA PHE A 11 71.48 -11.87 20.21
C PHE A 11 71.59 -10.38 20.00
N LEU A 12 72.63 -9.79 20.51
CA LEU A 12 73.07 -8.42 20.36
C LEU A 12 73.95 -8.34 19.12
N CYS A 13 73.56 -7.55 18.11
CA CYS A 13 74.45 -7.23 16.97
C CYS A 13 74.52 -5.73 16.75
N ILE A 14 75.71 -5.23 16.88
CA ILE A 14 76.13 -3.85 16.70
C ILE A 14 76.12 -3.54 15.19
N ILE A 15 75.51 -2.44 14.77
CA ILE A 15 75.49 -2.02 13.37
C ILE A 15 76.11 -0.62 13.28
N THR A 16 77.11 -0.57 12.44
CA THR A 16 77.83 0.64 12.00
C THR A 16 76.98 1.42 10.99
N SER A 17 76.93 2.72 11.18
CA SER A 17 76.23 3.70 10.38
C SER A 17 76.91 3.90 9.02
N SER A 18 76.18 3.79 7.93
CA SER A 18 76.56 4.37 6.64
C SER A 18 75.42 5.26 6.16
N PHE A 19 75.70 6.57 6.10
CA PHE A 19 74.79 7.56 5.45
C PHE A 19 74.89 7.43 3.94
N ALA A 20 73.82 7.05 3.29
CA ALA A 20 73.62 7.26 1.85
C ALA A 20 72.38 8.12 1.70
N GLY A 21 72.56 9.34 1.16
CA GLY A 21 71.51 10.27 0.87
C GLY A 21 70.65 9.74 -0.31
N VAL A 22 69.35 9.61 -0.06
CA VAL A 22 68.37 9.35 -1.11
C VAL A 22 67.56 10.65 -1.31
N ALA A 23 67.68 11.22 -2.52
CA ALA A 23 66.85 12.34 -2.94
C ALA A 23 65.36 11.89 -2.98
N ALA A 24 64.52 12.57 -2.23
CA ALA A 24 63.08 12.37 -2.30
C ALA A 24 62.53 13.03 -3.55
N GLU A 25 62.16 12.25 -4.56
CA GLU A 25 61.30 12.69 -5.64
C GLU A 25 59.90 12.94 -5.09
N ALA A 26 59.47 14.19 -5.14
CA ALA A 26 58.07 14.56 -4.82
C ALA A 26 57.14 14.00 -5.90
N GLN A 27 56.44 12.90 -5.57
CA GLN A 27 55.32 12.43 -6.38
C GLN A 27 54.20 13.45 -6.25
N THR A 28 53.95 14.24 -7.29
CA THR A 28 52.75 15.06 -7.46
C THR A 28 51.56 14.14 -7.63
N SER A 29 50.78 13.91 -6.56
CA SER A 29 49.49 13.22 -6.62
C SER A 29 48.53 14.07 -7.45
N THR A 30 48.20 13.62 -8.64
CA THR A 30 47.09 14.16 -9.45
C THR A 30 45.81 14.06 -8.64
N PRO A 31 44.98 15.13 -8.49
CA PRO A 31 43.72 15.05 -7.78
C PRO A 31 42.80 14.05 -8.48
N ALA A 32 42.25 13.11 -7.74
CA ALA A 32 41.28 12.15 -8.25
C ALA A 32 40.07 12.90 -8.87
N GLN A 33 39.82 12.64 -10.14
CA GLN A 33 38.67 13.19 -10.86
C GLN A 33 37.39 12.76 -10.14
N PRO A 34 36.43 13.68 -9.79
CA PRO A 34 35.22 13.32 -9.15
C PRO A 34 34.45 12.32 -10.04
N PRO A 35 33.74 11.32 -9.46
CA PRO A 35 32.97 10.36 -10.22
C PRO A 35 31.98 11.11 -11.11
N PRO A 36 31.70 10.62 -12.34
CA PRO A 36 30.77 11.28 -13.24
C PRO A 36 29.43 11.44 -12.55
N ALA A 37 28.91 12.67 -12.54
CA ALA A 37 27.61 12.95 -11.97
C ALA A 37 26.58 12.05 -12.63
N THR A 38 25.89 11.23 -11.83
CA THR A 38 24.78 10.39 -12.30
C THR A 38 23.75 11.32 -12.95
N ALA A 39 23.50 11.15 -14.24
CA ALA A 39 22.53 11.97 -14.97
C ALA A 39 21.19 11.98 -14.21
N ALA A 40 20.65 13.16 -13.98
CA ALA A 40 19.33 13.29 -13.35
C ALA A 40 18.30 12.47 -14.16
N PRO A 41 17.38 11.77 -13.49
CA PRO A 41 16.35 11.02 -14.20
C PRO A 41 15.56 11.96 -15.11
N PRO A 42 15.15 11.51 -16.30
CA PRO A 42 14.39 12.35 -17.23
C PRO A 42 13.13 12.87 -16.54
N PRO A 43 12.70 14.11 -16.86
CA PRO A 43 11.51 14.69 -16.26
C PRO A 43 10.28 13.79 -16.58
N PRO A 44 9.30 13.72 -15.66
CA PRO A 44 8.13 12.94 -15.89
C PRO A 44 7.33 13.43 -17.11
N PRO A 45 6.60 12.55 -17.82
CA PRO A 45 5.79 12.94 -18.97
C PRO A 45 4.78 14.03 -18.60
N THR A 46 4.57 14.99 -19.48
CA THR A 46 3.54 16.03 -19.32
C THR A 46 2.16 15.39 -19.25
N PRO A 47 1.31 15.74 -18.25
CA PRO A 47 -0.06 15.26 -18.17
C PRO A 47 -0.89 15.71 -19.39
N VAL A 48 -1.75 14.81 -19.86
CA VAL A 48 -2.73 15.05 -20.95
C VAL A 48 -4.13 14.66 -20.46
N PRO A 49 -5.21 15.02 -21.17
CA PRO A 49 -6.57 14.58 -20.80
C PRO A 49 -6.64 13.07 -20.55
N PHE A 50 -7.48 12.64 -19.62
CA PHE A 50 -7.56 11.26 -19.13
C PHE A 50 -7.65 10.21 -20.24
N ASP A 51 -8.59 10.38 -21.20
CA ASP A 51 -8.77 9.43 -22.31
C ASP A 51 -7.52 9.34 -23.20
N ALA A 52 -6.84 10.45 -23.44
CA ALA A 52 -5.60 10.46 -24.25
C ALA A 52 -4.45 9.79 -23.48
N ALA A 53 -4.34 10.01 -22.16
CA ALA A 53 -3.35 9.37 -21.32
C ALA A 53 -3.55 7.86 -21.29
N LEU A 54 -4.78 7.41 -21.08
CA LEU A 54 -5.13 6.00 -21.02
C LEU A 54 -4.88 5.31 -22.36
N LEU A 55 -5.33 5.91 -23.46
CA LEU A 55 -5.10 5.39 -24.80
C LEU A 55 -3.62 5.26 -25.12
N LYS A 56 -2.81 6.26 -24.75
CA LYS A 56 -1.34 6.20 -24.89
C LYS A 56 -0.74 5.04 -24.12
N ALA A 57 -1.05 4.92 -22.83
CA ALA A 57 -0.51 3.85 -21.99
C ALA A 57 -0.92 2.46 -22.50
N ALA A 58 -2.20 2.29 -22.89
CA ALA A 58 -2.70 1.02 -23.39
C ALA A 58 -2.11 0.65 -24.77
N ASN A 59 -2.00 1.61 -25.70
CA ASN A 59 -1.36 1.35 -26.99
C ASN A 59 0.12 0.98 -26.82
N ASP A 60 0.87 1.71 -25.99
CA ASP A 60 2.27 1.37 -25.67
C ASP A 60 2.36 -0.06 -25.11
N LEU A 61 1.43 -0.42 -24.21
CA LEU A 61 1.36 -1.73 -23.59
C LEU A 61 1.16 -2.86 -24.60
N PHE A 62 0.12 -2.79 -25.41
CA PHE A 62 -0.28 -3.88 -26.33
C PHE A 62 0.60 -3.97 -27.57
N THR A 63 1.03 -2.83 -28.12
CA THR A 63 1.91 -2.80 -29.31
C THR A 63 3.31 -3.33 -29.02
N LYS A 64 3.84 -3.08 -27.82
CA LYS A 64 5.21 -3.48 -27.41
C LYS A 64 5.26 -4.84 -26.72
N ALA A 65 4.13 -5.54 -26.60
CA ALA A 65 4.06 -6.80 -25.89
C ALA A 65 4.95 -7.88 -26.56
N ASN A 66 5.90 -8.41 -25.81
CA ASN A 66 6.73 -9.52 -26.26
C ASN A 66 5.98 -10.85 -26.09
N LEU A 67 5.37 -11.30 -27.18
CA LEU A 67 4.59 -12.53 -27.23
C LEU A 67 5.36 -13.69 -27.92
N ASN A 68 6.67 -13.69 -27.83
CA ASN A 68 7.50 -14.76 -28.42
C ASN A 68 7.17 -16.12 -27.79
N GLY A 69 6.89 -17.11 -28.64
CA GLY A 69 6.48 -18.44 -28.22
C GLY A 69 5.07 -18.53 -27.63
N ALA A 70 4.29 -17.45 -27.70
CA ALA A 70 2.86 -17.49 -27.37
C ALA A 70 2.03 -17.94 -28.60
N PRO A 71 0.83 -18.55 -28.39
CA PRO A 71 -0.10 -18.89 -29.48
C PRO A 71 -0.60 -17.66 -30.22
N ASP A 72 -1.18 -17.86 -31.41
CA ASP A 72 -1.75 -16.78 -32.24
C ASP A 72 -2.82 -15.96 -31.49
N LYS A 73 -3.61 -16.63 -30.66
CA LYS A 73 -4.58 -16.04 -29.76
C LYS A 73 -4.16 -16.24 -28.32
N VAL A 74 -4.07 -15.15 -27.57
CA VAL A 74 -3.61 -15.12 -26.19
C VAL A 74 -4.78 -14.77 -25.29
N THR A 75 -5.07 -15.60 -24.30
CA THR A 75 -6.05 -15.27 -23.26
C THR A 75 -5.50 -14.13 -22.41
N LEU A 76 -6.24 -13.02 -22.36
CA LEU A 76 -5.96 -11.87 -21.50
C LEU A 76 -6.98 -11.80 -20.38
N VAL A 77 -6.53 -11.74 -19.14
CA VAL A 77 -7.36 -11.36 -18.01
C VAL A 77 -6.92 -10.00 -17.48
N ILE A 78 -7.86 -9.24 -16.97
CA ILE A 78 -7.59 -7.96 -16.28
C ILE A 78 -7.77 -8.23 -14.79
N ASP A 79 -6.67 -8.20 -14.03
CA ASP A 79 -6.72 -8.11 -12.57
C ASP A 79 -7.14 -6.67 -12.24
N PRO A 80 -8.23 -6.46 -11.48
CA PRO A 80 -8.81 -5.13 -11.30
C PRO A 80 -7.81 -4.05 -10.99
N LEU A 81 -7.94 -2.92 -11.68
CA LEU A 81 -7.07 -1.78 -11.50
C LEU A 81 -7.34 -1.12 -10.14
N ILE A 82 -6.29 -0.67 -9.50
CA ILE A 82 -6.36 -0.11 -8.16
C ILE A 82 -5.62 1.22 -8.05
N ASP A 83 -5.96 2.01 -7.06
CA ASP A 83 -5.12 3.13 -6.64
C ASP A 83 -3.78 2.62 -6.10
N GLY A 84 -2.68 3.14 -6.62
CA GLY A 84 -1.33 2.67 -6.31
C GLY A 84 -0.82 3.08 -4.92
N VAL A 85 -1.60 3.85 -4.15
CA VAL A 85 -1.29 4.23 -2.77
C VAL A 85 -2.16 3.44 -1.79
N THR A 86 -3.48 3.48 -1.99
CA THR A 86 -4.46 2.88 -1.07
C THR A 86 -4.77 1.42 -1.38
N GLY A 87 -4.56 1.00 -2.63
CA GLY A 87 -5.01 -0.30 -3.13
C GLY A 87 -6.52 -0.38 -3.39
N ALA A 88 -7.24 0.74 -3.32
CA ALA A 88 -8.68 0.76 -3.53
C ALA A 88 -9.03 0.77 -5.02
N GLN A 89 -10.16 0.18 -5.37
CA GLN A 89 -10.84 0.40 -6.63
C GLN A 89 -11.73 1.65 -6.50
N SER A 90 -11.93 2.34 -7.61
CA SER A 90 -12.73 3.57 -7.69
C SER A 90 -13.52 3.61 -9.01
N LYS A 91 -14.42 4.57 -9.14
CA LYS A 91 -15.10 4.81 -10.43
C LYS A 91 -14.12 5.06 -11.56
N ALA A 92 -13.01 5.76 -11.28
CA ALA A 92 -11.97 6.02 -12.27
C ALA A 92 -11.28 4.72 -12.73
N THR A 93 -10.90 3.84 -11.80
CA THR A 93 -10.26 2.56 -12.16
C THR A 93 -11.20 1.64 -12.93
N HIS A 94 -12.48 1.60 -12.57
CA HIS A 94 -13.49 0.83 -13.34
C HIS A 94 -13.67 1.41 -14.75
N LEU A 95 -13.66 2.74 -14.91
CA LEU A 95 -13.72 3.37 -16.22
C LEU A 95 -12.49 3.01 -17.07
N GLU A 96 -11.28 2.99 -16.46
CA GLU A 96 -10.07 2.53 -17.15
C GLU A 96 -10.22 1.10 -17.67
N GLU A 97 -10.69 0.17 -16.84
CA GLU A 97 -10.90 -1.23 -17.23
C GLU A 97 -11.87 -1.37 -18.39
N GLN A 98 -12.98 -0.64 -18.33
CA GLN A 98 -13.97 -0.62 -19.42
C GLN A 98 -13.36 -0.10 -20.74
N ARG A 99 -12.60 1.00 -20.70
CA ARG A 99 -11.95 1.60 -21.86
C ARG A 99 -10.86 0.69 -22.45
N ILE A 100 -10.04 0.08 -21.58
CA ILE A 100 -9.01 -0.88 -22.00
C ILE A 100 -9.67 -2.11 -22.64
N THR A 101 -10.72 -2.64 -22.02
CA THR A 101 -11.46 -3.80 -22.57
C THR A 101 -12.03 -3.50 -23.95
N ALA A 102 -12.65 -2.33 -24.14
CA ALA A 102 -13.17 -1.90 -25.42
C ALA A 102 -12.06 -1.75 -26.47
N LEU A 103 -10.94 -1.11 -26.10
CA LEU A 103 -9.77 -0.93 -26.97
C LEU A 103 -9.19 -2.28 -27.42
N VAL A 104 -9.04 -3.24 -26.50
CA VAL A 104 -8.49 -4.57 -26.82
C VAL A 104 -9.39 -5.29 -27.81
N LYS A 105 -10.70 -5.29 -27.58
CA LYS A 105 -11.66 -5.94 -28.47
C LYS A 105 -11.67 -5.36 -29.88
N SER A 106 -11.47 -4.05 -30.03
CA SER A 106 -11.49 -3.38 -31.33
C SER A 106 -10.14 -3.41 -32.05
N ASN A 107 -9.03 -3.23 -31.36
CA ASN A 107 -7.74 -2.93 -32.00
C ASN A 107 -6.68 -4.04 -31.82
N TYR A 108 -6.88 -4.96 -30.88
CA TYR A 108 -5.88 -5.98 -30.55
C TYR A 108 -6.45 -7.40 -30.58
N PRO A 109 -6.91 -7.91 -31.75
CA PRO A 109 -7.66 -9.17 -31.88
C PRO A 109 -6.86 -10.42 -31.49
N ARG A 110 -5.54 -10.29 -31.35
CA ARG A 110 -4.68 -11.35 -30.80
C ARG A 110 -4.96 -11.61 -29.32
N PHE A 111 -5.39 -10.61 -28.54
CA PHE A 111 -5.74 -10.74 -27.16
C PHE A 111 -7.23 -11.02 -26.98
N GLN A 112 -7.55 -12.15 -26.36
CA GLN A 112 -8.93 -12.54 -26.05
C GLN A 112 -9.21 -12.27 -24.59
N VAL A 113 -9.99 -11.23 -24.31
CA VAL A 113 -10.36 -10.86 -22.93
C VAL A 113 -11.25 -11.96 -22.37
N ALA A 114 -10.84 -12.53 -21.25
CA ALA A 114 -11.57 -13.52 -20.47
C ALA A 114 -11.82 -12.99 -19.03
N ARG A 115 -12.79 -13.61 -18.34
CA ARG A 115 -13.07 -13.28 -16.95
C ARG A 115 -11.85 -13.60 -16.06
N PHE A 116 -11.56 -12.71 -15.13
CA PHE A 116 -10.59 -12.94 -14.06
C PHE A 116 -11.18 -13.92 -13.05
N SER A 117 -10.83 -15.19 -13.16
CA SER A 117 -11.34 -16.28 -12.32
C SER A 117 -10.26 -17.33 -12.07
N ALA A 118 -10.43 -18.11 -11.01
CA ALA A 118 -9.51 -19.20 -10.66
C ALA A 118 -9.32 -20.19 -11.82
N GLU A 119 -10.41 -20.50 -12.57
CA GLU A 119 -10.36 -21.39 -13.73
C GLU A 119 -9.50 -20.81 -14.87
N THR A 120 -9.65 -19.52 -15.14
CA THR A 120 -8.87 -18.84 -16.19
C THR A 120 -7.40 -18.72 -15.79
N ILE A 121 -7.14 -18.38 -14.54
CA ILE A 121 -5.76 -18.26 -14.00
C ILE A 121 -5.03 -19.61 -14.05
N ALA A 122 -5.73 -20.72 -13.78
CA ALA A 122 -5.13 -22.07 -13.87
C ALA A 122 -4.59 -22.42 -15.27
N LYS A 123 -5.04 -21.72 -16.31
CA LYS A 123 -4.57 -21.87 -17.71
C LYS A 123 -3.35 -21.00 -18.02
N ALA A 124 -2.75 -20.34 -17.01
CA ALA A 124 -1.60 -19.46 -17.12
C ALA A 124 -1.75 -18.38 -18.22
N PRO A 125 -2.77 -17.49 -18.13
CA PRO A 125 -3.04 -16.46 -19.14
C PRO A 125 -2.00 -15.34 -19.08
N VAL A 126 -2.10 -14.40 -20.02
CA VAL A 126 -1.51 -13.07 -19.84
C VAL A 126 -2.42 -12.25 -18.91
N VAL A 127 -1.84 -11.62 -17.90
CA VAL A 127 -2.56 -10.81 -16.93
C VAL A 127 -2.18 -9.35 -17.12
N LEU A 128 -3.19 -8.49 -17.27
CA LEU A 128 -3.04 -7.05 -17.18
C LEU A 128 -3.15 -6.64 -15.72
N ILE A 129 -2.16 -5.93 -15.23
CA ILE A 129 -2.07 -5.35 -13.90
C ILE A 129 -1.95 -3.84 -14.07
N GLY A 130 -2.70 -3.05 -13.31
CA GLY A 130 -2.66 -1.60 -13.47
C GLY A 130 -2.88 -0.81 -12.20
N THR A 131 -2.21 0.35 -12.11
CA THR A 131 -2.43 1.29 -11.02
C THR A 131 -2.72 2.68 -11.56
N PHE A 132 -3.70 3.34 -10.93
CA PHE A 132 -4.08 4.72 -11.15
C PHE A 132 -3.82 5.52 -9.88
N THR A 133 -2.81 6.39 -9.90
CA THR A 133 -2.26 6.97 -8.68
C THR A 133 -2.23 8.48 -8.77
N ALA A 134 -2.85 9.16 -7.81
CA ALA A 134 -2.70 10.61 -7.66
C ALA A 134 -1.22 10.97 -7.46
N ALA A 135 -0.70 11.87 -8.26
CA ALA A 135 0.71 12.19 -8.34
C ALA A 135 0.95 13.70 -8.33
N ASN A 136 2.10 14.11 -7.80
CA ASN A 136 2.61 15.45 -8.00
C ASN A 136 3.36 15.52 -9.33
N ASN A 137 2.99 16.44 -10.21
CA ASN A 137 3.60 16.56 -11.53
C ASN A 137 5.05 17.07 -11.47
N ALA A 138 5.38 17.87 -10.46
CA ALA A 138 6.75 18.31 -10.23
C ALA A 138 7.67 17.23 -9.65
N GLY A 139 7.11 16.05 -9.28
CA GLY A 139 7.87 14.95 -8.69
C GLY A 139 8.33 15.20 -7.25
N VAL A 140 7.81 16.24 -6.59
CA VAL A 140 8.17 16.61 -5.21
C VAL A 140 7.35 15.78 -4.23
N ALA A 141 8.02 15.12 -3.30
CA ALA A 141 7.36 14.40 -2.21
C ALA A 141 6.56 15.39 -1.34
N GLY A 142 5.28 15.07 -1.06
CA GLY A 142 4.41 15.91 -0.23
C GLY A 142 3.80 17.13 -0.93
N GLY A 143 4.07 17.37 -2.21
CA GLY A 143 3.42 18.43 -2.99
C GLY A 143 1.96 18.12 -3.35
N ALA A 144 1.22 19.15 -3.80
CA ALA A 144 -0.16 18.98 -4.27
C ALA A 144 -0.25 17.91 -5.35
N LYS A 145 -1.30 17.10 -5.33
CA LYS A 145 -1.57 16.08 -6.34
C LYS A 145 -2.32 16.72 -7.49
N ASP A 146 -1.59 17.12 -8.52
CA ASP A 146 -2.08 17.87 -9.68
C ASP A 146 -2.13 17.04 -10.98
N ALA A 147 -1.86 15.76 -10.87
CA ALA A 147 -1.93 14.78 -11.96
C ALA A 147 -2.27 13.39 -11.43
N TYR A 148 -2.62 12.48 -12.35
CA TYR A 148 -2.70 11.04 -12.08
C TYR A 148 -1.67 10.30 -12.93
N ARG A 149 -0.96 9.35 -12.31
CA ARG A 149 -0.08 8.42 -13.00
C ARG A 149 -0.83 7.15 -13.33
N ILE A 150 -0.88 6.80 -14.60
CA ILE A 150 -1.33 5.49 -15.11
C ILE A 150 -0.10 4.60 -15.26
N CYS A 151 -0.11 3.44 -14.66
CA CYS A 151 0.88 2.39 -14.86
C CYS A 151 0.15 1.10 -15.22
N LEU A 152 0.44 0.55 -16.40
CA LEU A 152 -0.07 -0.73 -16.87
C LEU A 152 1.09 -1.69 -17.12
N ALA A 153 0.91 -2.97 -16.80
CA ALA A 153 1.87 -4.03 -17.05
C ALA A 153 1.15 -5.28 -17.59
N LEU A 154 1.74 -5.96 -18.55
CA LEU A 154 1.34 -7.30 -18.96
C LEU A 154 2.32 -8.31 -18.37
N ALA A 155 1.78 -9.27 -17.62
CA ALA A 155 2.50 -10.40 -17.06
C ALA A 155 2.09 -11.69 -17.80
N ASP A 156 3.03 -12.38 -18.40
CA ASP A 156 2.80 -13.74 -18.93
C ASP A 156 2.94 -14.74 -17.78
N MET A 157 1.82 -15.32 -17.35
CA MET A 157 1.82 -16.26 -16.21
C MET A 157 2.43 -17.62 -16.56
N ARG A 158 2.62 -17.93 -17.84
CA ARG A 158 3.29 -19.13 -18.30
C ARG A 158 4.81 -19.03 -18.05
N THR A 159 5.40 -17.88 -18.33
CA THR A 159 6.84 -17.61 -18.10
C THR A 159 7.11 -16.91 -16.78
N LYS A 160 6.06 -16.39 -16.13
CA LYS A 160 6.11 -15.53 -14.93
C LYS A 160 6.98 -14.29 -15.13
N THR A 161 6.92 -13.67 -16.30
CA THR A 161 7.70 -12.47 -16.64
C THR A 161 6.81 -11.32 -17.10
N ILE A 162 7.28 -10.10 -16.90
CA ILE A 162 6.66 -8.88 -17.42
C ILE A 162 7.02 -8.75 -18.89
N ILE A 163 6.04 -8.84 -19.77
CA ILE A 163 6.22 -8.84 -21.23
C ILE A 163 6.00 -7.49 -21.88
N SER A 164 5.34 -6.56 -21.19
CA SER A 164 5.16 -5.18 -21.66
C SER A 164 4.78 -4.25 -20.52
N LYS A 165 4.99 -2.95 -20.74
CA LYS A 165 4.54 -1.87 -19.84
C LYS A 165 4.08 -0.65 -20.61
N GLY A 166 3.04 0.03 -20.07
CA GLY A 166 2.57 1.32 -20.54
C GLY A 166 2.48 2.31 -19.38
N VAL A 167 3.02 3.50 -19.54
CA VAL A 167 3.00 4.55 -18.50
C VAL A 167 2.60 5.87 -19.14
N SER A 168 1.70 6.59 -18.48
CA SER A 168 1.32 7.95 -18.87
C SER A 168 0.90 8.77 -17.66
N ARG A 169 0.62 10.05 -17.88
CA ARG A 169 0.06 10.96 -16.87
C ARG A 169 -1.20 11.62 -17.40
N ALA A 170 -2.22 11.65 -16.55
CA ALA A 170 -3.51 12.29 -16.84
C ALA A 170 -3.67 13.56 -16.02
N LEU A 171 -4.32 14.56 -16.61
CA LEU A 171 -4.86 15.71 -15.89
C LEU A 171 -6.01 15.27 -14.99
N PRO A 172 -6.27 15.93 -13.85
CA PRO A 172 -7.30 15.52 -12.90
C PRO A 172 -8.75 15.86 -13.34
N GLU A 173 -8.90 16.68 -14.39
CA GLU A 173 -10.21 17.13 -14.85
C GLU A 173 -11.04 15.96 -15.41
N GLY A 174 -12.30 15.86 -14.96
CA GLY A 174 -13.25 14.83 -15.38
C GLY A 174 -13.03 13.45 -14.77
N ILE A 175 -12.08 13.30 -13.85
CA ILE A 175 -11.81 12.06 -13.15
C ILE A 175 -12.63 12.01 -11.85
N ASP A 176 -13.39 10.92 -11.67
CA ASP A 176 -14.10 10.63 -10.42
C ASP A 176 -13.32 9.57 -9.60
N PRO A 177 -12.53 9.98 -8.60
CA PRO A 177 -11.75 9.07 -7.76
C PRO A 177 -12.58 8.43 -6.63
N THR A 178 -13.91 8.60 -6.61
CA THR A 178 -14.78 8.04 -5.57
C THR A 178 -14.56 6.54 -5.46
N PRO A 179 -14.18 6.04 -4.27
CA PRO A 179 -13.98 4.60 -4.07
C PRO A 179 -15.25 3.80 -4.35
N ALA A 180 -15.12 2.58 -4.87
CA ALA A 180 -16.20 1.61 -4.97
C ALA A 180 -16.80 1.31 -3.59
N ALA A 181 -18.05 0.83 -3.54
CA ALA A 181 -18.80 0.71 -2.28
C ALA A 181 -18.08 -0.12 -1.23
N PHE A 182 -17.46 -1.24 -1.62
CA PHE A 182 -16.64 -2.06 -0.74
C PHE A 182 -15.55 -1.25 -0.01
N PHE A 183 -14.79 -0.43 -0.74
CA PHE A 183 -13.70 0.37 -0.18
C PHE A 183 -14.21 1.60 0.58
N ASN A 184 -15.31 2.17 0.12
CA ASN A 184 -15.96 3.28 0.81
C ASN A 184 -16.49 2.87 2.18
N ASP A 185 -17.12 1.71 2.28
CA ASP A 185 -17.70 1.17 3.52
C ASP A 185 -16.66 0.52 4.44
N SER A 186 -15.45 0.22 3.93
CA SER A 186 -14.38 -0.42 4.69
C SER A 186 -14.01 0.37 5.94
N PRO A 187 -13.94 -0.28 7.12
CA PRO A 187 -13.43 0.33 8.35
C PRO A 187 -11.92 0.57 8.34
N VAL A 188 -11.17 -0.10 7.47
CA VAL A 188 -9.71 -0.09 7.46
C VAL A 188 -9.13 0.29 6.10
N PHE A 189 -7.97 0.96 6.13
CA PHE A 189 -7.26 1.44 4.93
C PHE A 189 -5.87 0.84 4.76
N ALA A 190 -5.45 -0.08 5.61
CA ALA A 190 -4.12 -0.61 5.52
C ALA A 190 -3.92 -1.44 4.24
N LYS A 191 -2.83 -1.20 3.55
CA LYS A 191 -2.33 -2.11 2.52
C LYS A 191 -1.71 -3.33 3.19
N ASP A 192 -2.11 -4.50 2.75
CA ASP A 192 -1.46 -5.74 3.15
C ASP A 192 -0.37 -6.16 2.14
N ALA A 193 0.33 -7.25 2.45
CA ALA A 193 1.38 -7.77 1.60
C ALA A 193 0.88 -8.19 0.20
N SER A 194 -0.39 -8.57 0.07
CA SER A 194 -1.00 -8.92 -1.23
C SER A 194 -1.14 -7.68 -2.12
N THR A 195 -1.68 -6.61 -1.55
CA THR A 195 -1.81 -5.32 -2.24
C THR A 195 -0.45 -4.72 -2.58
N ASP A 196 0.51 -4.77 -1.63
CA ASP A 196 1.87 -4.27 -1.88
C ASP A 196 2.55 -5.05 -3.02
N SER A 197 2.38 -6.37 -3.12
CA SER A 197 2.96 -7.18 -4.19
C SER A 197 2.34 -6.90 -5.57
N TYR A 198 1.03 -6.64 -5.63
CA TYR A 198 0.36 -6.18 -6.84
C TYR A 198 0.94 -4.84 -7.32
N ILE A 199 1.00 -3.84 -6.43
CA ILE A 199 1.52 -2.51 -6.74
C ILE A 199 2.99 -2.60 -7.19
N LYS A 200 3.81 -3.39 -6.49
CA LYS A 200 5.21 -3.62 -6.84
C LYS A 200 5.37 -4.27 -8.21
N THR A 201 4.51 -5.24 -8.55
CA THR A 201 4.51 -5.86 -9.88
C THR A 201 4.23 -4.84 -10.98
N CYS A 202 3.30 -3.88 -10.77
CA CYS A 202 3.06 -2.82 -11.73
C CYS A 202 4.14 -1.73 -11.72
N GLN A 203 4.48 -1.17 -10.55
CA GLN A 203 5.29 0.05 -10.46
C GLN A 203 6.78 -0.21 -10.32
N GLY A 204 7.17 -1.34 -9.72
CA GLY A 204 8.54 -1.65 -9.34
C GLY A 204 9.30 -2.56 -10.31
N THR A 205 8.70 -2.97 -11.44
CA THR A 205 9.31 -3.88 -12.42
C THR A 205 9.60 -3.19 -13.76
N LYS A 206 10.44 -3.83 -14.57
CA LYS A 206 10.72 -3.49 -15.98
C LYS A 206 10.32 -4.67 -16.87
N VAL A 207 10.25 -4.43 -18.17
CA VAL A 207 10.06 -5.51 -19.16
C VAL A 207 11.23 -6.49 -19.06
N GLY A 208 10.91 -7.79 -18.99
CA GLY A 208 11.86 -8.87 -18.78
C GLY A 208 12.06 -9.30 -17.33
N ASP A 209 11.65 -8.47 -16.36
CA ASP A 209 11.72 -8.85 -14.95
C ASP A 209 10.72 -9.97 -14.63
N ASN A 210 11.04 -10.74 -13.59
CA ASN A 210 10.09 -11.70 -13.05
C ASN A 210 8.91 -10.99 -12.38
N VAL A 211 7.73 -11.58 -12.50
CA VAL A 211 6.55 -11.23 -11.71
C VAL A 211 6.89 -11.40 -10.22
N ASP A 212 6.44 -10.48 -9.38
CA ASP A 212 6.63 -10.63 -7.92
C ASP A 212 6.05 -11.97 -7.45
N GLN A 213 6.88 -12.78 -6.78
CA GLN A 213 6.50 -14.14 -6.39
C GLN A 213 5.27 -14.16 -5.48
N ALA A 214 5.17 -13.21 -4.54
CA ALA A 214 4.03 -13.13 -3.64
C ALA A 214 2.73 -12.77 -4.38
N TYR A 215 2.82 -12.01 -5.48
CA TYR A 215 1.68 -11.77 -6.37
C TYR A 215 1.29 -13.05 -7.12
N ALA A 216 2.26 -13.72 -7.75
CA ALA A 216 2.00 -14.95 -8.51
C ALA A 216 1.38 -16.07 -7.65
N ASP A 217 1.80 -16.20 -6.39
CA ASP A 217 1.29 -17.21 -5.46
C ASP A 217 -0.15 -16.92 -4.97
N ARG A 218 -0.58 -15.67 -5.05
CA ARG A 218 -1.88 -15.21 -4.52
C ARG A 218 -2.91 -14.84 -5.58
N ILE A 219 -2.56 -14.92 -6.87
CA ILE A 219 -3.46 -14.48 -7.95
C ILE A 219 -4.80 -15.25 -7.99
N VAL A 220 -4.81 -16.52 -7.59
CA VAL A 220 -6.05 -17.31 -7.48
C VAL A 220 -6.95 -16.74 -6.37
N VAL A 221 -6.37 -16.38 -5.21
CA VAL A 221 -7.12 -15.72 -4.14
C VAL A 221 -7.57 -14.33 -4.57
N ALA A 222 -6.74 -13.59 -5.34
CA ALA A 222 -7.10 -12.29 -5.88
C ALA A 222 -8.36 -12.36 -6.76
N SER A 223 -8.53 -13.42 -7.56
CA SER A 223 -9.75 -13.61 -8.35
C SER A 223 -10.99 -13.83 -7.49
N LEU A 224 -10.89 -14.59 -6.39
CA LEU A 224 -11.98 -14.76 -5.43
C LEU A 224 -12.29 -13.45 -4.68
N VAL A 225 -11.26 -12.69 -4.31
CA VAL A 225 -11.43 -11.35 -3.69
C VAL A 225 -12.18 -10.43 -4.63
N ASN A 226 -11.85 -10.44 -5.92
CA ASN A 226 -12.57 -9.65 -6.92
C ASN A 226 -14.03 -10.07 -7.05
N ASP A 227 -14.31 -11.37 -7.18
CA ASP A 227 -15.70 -11.87 -7.22
C ASP A 227 -16.50 -11.44 -5.98
N GLY A 228 -15.87 -11.45 -4.81
CA GLY A 228 -16.48 -10.99 -3.55
C GLY A 228 -16.74 -9.48 -3.54
N ILE A 229 -15.82 -8.66 -4.07
CA ILE A 229 -15.97 -7.20 -4.18
C ILE A 229 -17.11 -6.87 -5.15
N GLU A 230 -17.13 -7.48 -6.34
CA GLU A 230 -18.20 -7.31 -7.32
C GLU A 230 -19.58 -7.66 -6.71
N ALA A 231 -19.68 -8.81 -6.04
CA ALA A 231 -20.92 -9.21 -5.38
C ALA A 231 -21.35 -8.22 -4.28
N TYR A 232 -20.39 -7.67 -3.53
CA TYR A 232 -20.69 -6.66 -2.51
C TYR A 232 -21.17 -5.35 -3.12
N ASP A 233 -20.48 -4.86 -4.16
CA ASP A 233 -20.80 -3.61 -4.83
C ASP A 233 -22.16 -3.67 -5.55
N ASP A 234 -22.57 -4.87 -6.02
CA ASP A 234 -23.90 -5.17 -6.57
C ASP A 234 -25.00 -5.34 -5.49
N GLY A 235 -24.67 -5.27 -4.19
CA GLY A 235 -25.61 -5.47 -3.09
C GLY A 235 -25.94 -6.94 -2.82
N ARG A 236 -25.30 -7.90 -3.47
CA ARG A 236 -25.45 -9.36 -3.28
C ARG A 236 -24.61 -9.83 -2.08
N TYR A 237 -24.92 -9.29 -0.89
CA TYR A 237 -24.08 -9.47 0.31
C TYR A 237 -23.96 -10.91 0.80
N ARG A 238 -24.96 -11.78 0.50
CA ARG A 238 -24.88 -13.20 0.84
C ARG A 238 -23.87 -13.90 -0.05
N ASP A 239 -23.93 -13.65 -1.34
CA ASP A 239 -22.98 -14.23 -2.31
C ASP A 239 -21.56 -13.75 -2.00
N ALA A 240 -21.37 -12.44 -1.69
CA ALA A 240 -20.11 -11.89 -1.25
C ALA A 240 -19.56 -12.62 -0.03
N LEU A 241 -20.39 -12.86 1.00
CA LEU A 241 -19.99 -13.58 2.21
C LEU A 241 -19.50 -14.99 1.89
N ASP A 242 -20.24 -15.74 1.06
CA ASP A 242 -19.91 -17.12 0.69
C ASP A 242 -18.59 -17.18 -0.08
N VAL A 243 -18.34 -16.21 -0.98
CA VAL A 243 -17.06 -16.08 -1.72
C VAL A 243 -15.91 -15.77 -0.78
N TYR A 244 -16.06 -14.80 0.14
CA TYR A 244 -14.98 -14.47 1.10
C TYR A 244 -14.70 -15.63 2.06
N GLN A 245 -15.71 -16.38 2.48
CA GLN A 245 -15.51 -17.59 3.29
C GLN A 245 -14.78 -18.69 2.53
N SER A 246 -15.02 -18.83 1.23
CA SER A 246 -14.29 -19.73 0.35
C SER A 246 -12.83 -19.27 0.17
N ALA A 247 -12.63 -17.98 -0.01
CA ALA A 247 -11.29 -17.39 -0.09
C ALA A 247 -10.45 -17.66 1.18
N LEU A 248 -11.06 -17.55 2.37
CA LEU A 248 -10.39 -17.88 3.65
C LEU A 248 -9.89 -19.33 3.75
N LYS A 249 -10.55 -20.26 3.05
CA LYS A 249 -10.15 -21.68 3.02
C LYS A 249 -9.06 -21.97 2.00
N THR A 250 -8.77 -21.03 1.12
CA THR A 250 -7.75 -21.16 0.08
C THR A 250 -6.37 -20.79 0.67
N PRO A 251 -5.27 -21.50 0.31
CA PRO A 251 -3.94 -21.12 0.73
C PRO A 251 -3.63 -19.64 0.38
N GLY A 252 -3.16 -18.88 1.35
CA GLY A 252 -2.92 -17.44 1.19
C GLY A 252 -4.18 -16.57 1.29
N GLY A 253 -5.34 -17.13 1.63
CA GLY A 253 -6.62 -16.41 1.73
C GLY A 253 -6.79 -15.57 2.99
N GLU A 254 -5.96 -15.74 4.01
CA GLU A 254 -5.95 -14.85 5.18
C GLU A 254 -5.30 -13.51 4.79
N GLN A 255 -6.10 -12.65 4.18
CA GLN A 255 -5.73 -11.33 3.70
C GLN A 255 -6.67 -10.27 4.29
N LEU A 256 -6.17 -9.04 4.45
CA LEU A 256 -6.96 -7.95 5.02
C LEU A 256 -8.26 -7.71 4.25
N ARG A 257 -8.23 -7.76 2.91
CA ARG A 257 -9.42 -7.59 2.07
C ARG A 257 -10.46 -8.68 2.30
N VAL A 258 -10.03 -9.93 2.47
CA VAL A 258 -10.94 -11.07 2.71
C VAL A 258 -11.58 -10.95 4.08
N LEU A 259 -10.79 -10.71 5.13
CA LEU A 259 -11.28 -10.51 6.49
C LEU A 259 -12.26 -9.33 6.58
N ASN A 260 -11.91 -8.23 5.92
CA ASN A 260 -12.75 -7.05 5.81
C ASN A 260 -14.05 -7.34 5.05
N GLY A 261 -13.99 -8.12 3.97
CA GLY A 261 -15.15 -8.54 3.20
C GLY A 261 -16.14 -9.37 4.04
N VAL A 262 -15.63 -10.30 4.86
CA VAL A 262 -16.46 -11.06 5.80
C VAL A 262 -17.15 -10.14 6.82
N TYR A 263 -16.41 -9.15 7.34
CA TYR A 263 -16.98 -8.14 8.23
C TYR A 263 -18.10 -7.35 7.55
N LEU A 264 -17.81 -6.75 6.40
CA LEU A 264 -18.73 -5.88 5.66
C LEU A 264 -20.00 -6.63 5.23
N ALA A 265 -19.86 -7.83 4.66
CA ALA A 265 -21.00 -8.64 4.23
C ALA A 265 -21.90 -9.01 5.40
N ASN A 266 -21.36 -9.44 6.55
CA ASN A 266 -22.13 -9.71 7.75
C ASN A 266 -22.82 -8.45 8.29
N TYR A 267 -22.13 -7.30 8.26
CA TYR A 267 -22.70 -6.02 8.71
C TYR A 267 -23.91 -5.61 7.86
N LYS A 268 -23.80 -5.69 6.52
CA LYS A 268 -24.91 -5.42 5.59
C LYS A 268 -26.07 -6.43 5.71
N LEU A 269 -25.78 -7.65 6.11
CA LEU A 269 -26.80 -8.69 6.39
C LEU A 269 -27.39 -8.55 7.80
N HIS A 270 -27.07 -7.50 8.55
CA HIS A 270 -27.52 -7.25 9.93
C HIS A 270 -27.16 -8.38 10.92
N ARG A 271 -26.08 -9.12 10.64
CA ARG A 271 -25.53 -10.18 11.52
C ARG A 271 -24.49 -9.56 12.45
N THR A 272 -24.94 -8.72 13.39
CA THR A 272 -24.07 -7.85 14.20
C THR A 272 -22.96 -8.61 14.94
N ASN A 273 -23.29 -9.72 15.62
CA ASN A 273 -22.31 -10.51 16.36
C ASN A 273 -21.25 -11.10 15.43
N ALA A 274 -21.65 -11.68 14.29
CA ALA A 274 -20.74 -12.23 13.30
C ALA A 274 -19.86 -11.13 12.65
N ALA A 275 -20.44 -9.96 12.42
CA ALA A 275 -19.69 -8.80 11.92
C ALA A 275 -18.61 -8.39 12.92
N MET A 276 -18.94 -8.22 14.20
CA MET A 276 -17.97 -7.81 15.21
C MET A 276 -16.88 -8.85 15.46
N GLU A 277 -17.21 -10.14 15.39
CA GLU A 277 -16.20 -11.20 15.45
C GLU A 277 -15.25 -11.17 14.24
N ALA A 278 -15.79 -10.93 13.05
CA ALA A 278 -15.00 -10.75 11.84
C ALA A 278 -14.11 -9.48 11.92
N PHE A 279 -14.65 -8.37 12.47
CA PHE A 279 -13.85 -7.17 12.71
C PHE A 279 -12.71 -7.43 13.71
N GLY A 280 -12.96 -8.23 14.75
CA GLY A 280 -11.90 -8.67 15.66
C GLY A 280 -10.74 -9.36 14.94
N LYS A 281 -11.02 -10.18 13.92
CA LYS A 281 -9.98 -10.80 13.07
C LYS A 281 -9.23 -9.77 12.21
N VAL A 282 -9.93 -8.74 11.70
CA VAL A 282 -9.29 -7.60 11.01
C VAL A 282 -8.31 -6.89 11.94
N VAL A 283 -8.71 -6.64 13.19
CA VAL A 283 -7.85 -6.03 14.20
C VAL A 283 -6.64 -6.93 14.50
N ASP A 284 -6.86 -8.22 14.71
CA ASP A 284 -5.78 -9.19 14.97
C ASP A 284 -4.75 -9.24 13.83
N TYR A 285 -5.23 -9.24 12.59
CA TYR A 285 -4.37 -9.21 11.41
C TYR A 285 -3.58 -7.89 11.32
N GLY A 286 -4.26 -6.75 11.53
CA GLY A 286 -3.64 -5.43 11.51
C GLY A 286 -2.58 -5.25 12.58
N LEU A 287 -2.83 -5.71 13.81
CA LEU A 287 -1.86 -5.67 14.91
C LEU A 287 -0.66 -6.61 14.66
N LYS A 288 -0.90 -7.80 14.06
CA LYS A 288 0.18 -8.74 13.72
C LYS A 288 1.12 -8.20 12.64
N SER A 289 0.56 -7.45 11.68
CA SER A 289 1.31 -6.89 10.54
C SER A 289 1.83 -5.47 10.78
N ASP A 290 1.55 -4.88 11.95
CA ASP A 290 1.81 -3.46 12.29
C ASP A 290 1.22 -2.47 11.27
N LYS A 291 0.03 -2.82 10.75
CA LYS A 291 -0.66 -2.09 9.68
C LYS A 291 -2.15 -1.91 9.97
N LEU A 292 -2.52 -1.65 11.22
CA LEU A 292 -3.91 -1.36 11.58
C LEU A 292 -4.18 0.14 11.45
N ALA A 293 -4.97 0.53 10.46
CA ALA A 293 -5.46 1.90 10.31
C ALA A 293 -6.99 1.88 10.23
N VAL A 294 -7.66 2.45 11.21
CA VAL A 294 -9.13 2.48 11.29
C VAL A 294 -9.66 3.86 10.91
N LYS A 295 -10.70 3.88 10.08
CA LYS A 295 -11.36 5.08 9.60
C LYS A 295 -12.32 5.64 10.63
N PHE A 296 -11.86 6.57 11.45
CA PHE A 296 -12.71 7.39 12.30
C PHE A 296 -12.84 8.79 11.70
N LEU A 297 -14.01 9.15 11.21
CA LEU A 297 -14.26 10.46 10.66
C LEU A 297 -14.69 11.43 11.77
N PHE A 298 -13.99 12.55 11.82
CA PHE A 298 -14.25 13.64 12.77
C PHE A 298 -14.90 14.83 12.07
N LYS A 299 -15.65 15.63 12.83
CA LYS A 299 -16.11 16.93 12.35
C LYS A 299 -14.91 17.81 11.99
N PRO A 300 -15.01 18.69 10.99
CA PRO A 300 -13.95 19.65 10.68
C PRO A 300 -13.53 20.45 11.94
N GLY A 301 -12.23 20.61 12.15
CA GLY A 301 -11.66 21.36 13.27
C GLY A 301 -11.96 20.79 14.68
N SER A 302 -12.45 19.56 14.81
CA SER A 302 -12.95 18.99 16.07
C SER A 302 -12.39 17.60 16.34
N THR A 303 -12.44 17.20 17.62
CA THR A 303 -12.22 15.84 18.11
C THR A 303 -13.51 15.02 18.20
N GLN A 304 -14.67 15.62 17.92
CA GLN A 304 -15.94 14.91 17.90
C GLN A 304 -16.10 14.11 16.60
N PHE A 305 -16.62 12.90 16.69
CA PHE A 305 -16.99 12.14 15.52
C PHE A 305 -18.05 12.84 14.68
N ILE A 306 -18.07 12.56 13.38
CA ILE A 306 -19.10 13.01 12.44
C ILE A 306 -20.51 12.73 12.98
N THR A 307 -21.47 13.60 12.65
CA THR A 307 -22.86 13.48 13.13
C THR A 307 -23.68 12.46 12.36
N ASP A 308 -23.27 12.13 11.13
CA ASP A 308 -23.97 11.15 10.32
C ASP A 308 -23.99 9.77 11.00
N ARG A 309 -25.20 9.34 11.41
CA ARG A 309 -25.39 8.07 12.12
C ARG A 309 -25.09 6.86 11.23
N SER A 310 -25.33 6.96 9.93
CA SER A 310 -25.08 5.84 9.01
C SER A 310 -23.59 5.48 8.95
N ILE A 311 -22.72 6.46 9.11
CA ILE A 311 -21.26 6.30 9.09
C ILE A 311 -20.71 5.95 10.48
N ARG A 312 -21.16 6.67 11.52
CA ARG A 312 -20.58 6.50 12.86
C ARG A 312 -21.17 5.36 13.70
N ALA A 313 -22.29 4.76 13.27
CA ALA A 313 -22.96 3.73 14.05
C ALA A 313 -22.04 2.62 14.56
N PRO A 314 -21.07 2.10 13.78
CA PRO A 314 -20.20 1.02 14.23
C PRO A 314 -19.01 1.48 15.09
N TYR A 315 -18.74 2.79 15.27
CA TYR A 315 -17.49 3.29 15.85
C TYR A 315 -17.25 2.81 17.29
N ASN A 316 -18.28 2.80 18.13
CA ASN A 316 -18.15 2.29 19.50
C ASN A 316 -17.77 0.81 19.53
N ALA A 317 -18.43 -0.02 18.71
CA ALA A 317 -18.12 -1.43 18.61
C ALA A 317 -16.71 -1.67 18.02
N TRP A 318 -16.25 -0.82 17.10
CA TRP A 318 -14.86 -0.90 16.61
C TRP A 318 -13.85 -0.57 17.72
N LEU A 319 -14.11 0.49 18.49
CA LEU A 319 -13.24 0.87 19.62
C LEU A 319 -13.20 -0.24 20.66
N GLU A 320 -14.35 -0.81 21.04
CA GLU A 320 -14.43 -1.95 21.94
C GLU A 320 -13.58 -3.13 21.44
N LYS A 321 -13.69 -3.50 20.16
CA LYS A 321 -12.93 -4.62 19.58
C LYS A 321 -11.43 -4.31 19.49
N VAL A 322 -11.03 -3.10 19.12
CA VAL A 322 -9.61 -2.70 19.14
C VAL A 322 -9.04 -2.79 20.55
N ALA A 323 -9.77 -2.29 21.56
CA ALA A 323 -9.36 -2.33 22.94
C ALA A 323 -9.28 -3.79 23.47
N GLU A 324 -10.31 -4.61 23.22
CA GLU A 324 -10.36 -6.04 23.58
C GLU A 324 -9.15 -6.80 23.02
N ARG A 325 -8.92 -6.71 21.70
CA ARG A 325 -7.85 -7.47 21.03
C ARG A 325 -6.46 -6.98 21.43
N THR A 326 -6.28 -5.67 21.63
CA THR A 326 -5.01 -5.13 22.13
C THR A 326 -4.74 -5.60 23.57
N ALA A 327 -5.74 -5.57 24.43
CA ALA A 327 -5.61 -6.00 25.83
C ALA A 327 -5.25 -7.50 25.91
N ALA A 328 -5.92 -8.34 25.12
CA ALA A 328 -5.69 -9.78 25.08
C ALA A 328 -4.25 -10.15 24.63
N LYS A 329 -3.64 -9.37 23.74
CA LYS A 329 -2.26 -9.58 23.29
C LYS A 329 -1.21 -9.01 24.24
N GLN A 330 -1.61 -8.40 25.34
CA GLN A 330 -0.71 -7.69 26.26
C GLN A 330 0.22 -6.69 25.57
N GLY A 331 -0.17 -6.23 24.37
CA GLY A 331 0.58 -5.29 23.54
C GLY A 331 0.47 -3.85 24.03
N CYS A 332 1.42 -3.02 23.61
CA CYS A 332 1.35 -1.58 23.72
C CYS A 332 1.15 -0.99 22.32
N LEU A 333 0.41 0.12 22.22
CA LEU A 333 0.14 0.77 20.95
C LEU A 333 0.50 2.26 20.99
N GLU A 334 1.02 2.73 19.87
CA GLU A 334 1.00 4.13 19.50
C GLU A 334 -0.26 4.41 18.67
N VAL A 335 -1.11 5.30 19.17
CA VAL A 335 -2.31 5.81 18.49
C VAL A 335 -1.90 7.04 17.71
N VAL A 336 -1.88 6.97 16.39
CA VAL A 336 -1.35 8.00 15.52
C VAL A 336 -2.47 8.69 14.76
N GLY A 337 -2.68 9.97 15.03
CA GLY A 337 -3.68 10.79 14.35
C GLY A 337 -3.12 11.51 13.13
N HIS A 338 -3.94 11.62 12.08
CA HIS A 338 -3.62 12.30 10.83
C HIS A 338 -4.71 13.29 10.43
N THR A 339 -4.36 14.29 9.62
CA THR A 339 -5.29 15.25 9.02
C THR A 339 -5.09 15.34 7.50
N SER A 340 -6.10 15.87 6.80
CA SER A 340 -5.95 16.33 5.42
C SER A 340 -5.00 17.54 5.32
N ALA A 341 -4.63 17.91 4.08
CA ALA A 341 -3.72 19.05 3.83
C ALA A 341 -4.35 20.42 4.11
N THR A 342 -5.66 20.48 4.22
CA THR A 342 -6.38 21.74 4.42
C THR A 342 -6.10 22.38 5.78
N GLY A 343 -5.87 23.68 5.78
CA GLY A 343 -5.59 24.47 6.99
C GLY A 343 -4.09 24.68 7.26
N LEU A 344 -3.79 25.36 8.35
CA LEU A 344 -2.41 25.67 8.75
C LEU A 344 -1.72 24.41 9.33
N PRO A 345 -0.46 24.13 8.97
CA PRO A 345 0.27 22.97 9.47
C PRO A 345 0.29 22.86 11.01
N ALA A 346 0.53 23.96 11.72
CA ALA A 346 0.54 23.97 13.17
C ALA A 346 -0.83 23.61 13.80
N ILE A 347 -1.94 24.00 13.15
CA ILE A 347 -3.29 23.62 13.57
C ILE A 347 -3.51 22.12 13.32
N ASN A 348 -3.09 21.63 12.16
CA ASN A 348 -3.18 20.21 11.81
C ASN A 348 -2.37 19.32 12.74
N ASP A 349 -1.17 19.74 13.12
CA ASP A 349 -0.33 19.03 14.09
C ASP A 349 -1.03 18.89 15.44
N ARG A 350 -1.56 20.01 15.97
CA ARG A 350 -2.30 20.00 17.23
C ARG A 350 -3.59 19.17 17.14
N LEU A 351 -4.36 19.34 16.06
CA LEU A 351 -5.65 18.64 15.89
C LEU A 351 -5.47 17.13 15.77
N SER A 352 -4.46 16.70 15.04
CA SER A 352 -4.16 15.27 14.91
C SER A 352 -3.77 14.63 16.24
N GLY A 353 -2.96 15.32 17.06
CA GLY A 353 -2.63 14.90 18.43
C GLY A 353 -3.87 14.77 19.31
N LEU A 354 -4.72 15.81 19.34
CA LEU A 354 -5.97 15.78 20.12
C LEU A 354 -6.94 14.66 19.69
N ARG A 355 -6.97 14.31 18.40
CA ARG A 355 -7.77 13.17 17.90
C ARG A 355 -7.17 11.84 18.36
N ALA A 356 -5.85 11.71 18.33
CA ALA A 356 -5.16 10.53 18.85
C ALA A 356 -5.40 10.37 20.36
N ASP A 357 -5.29 11.44 21.15
CA ASP A 357 -5.60 11.43 22.58
C ASP A 357 -7.06 11.01 22.84
N TYR A 358 -8.00 11.57 22.10
CA TYR A 358 -9.41 11.20 22.24
C TYR A 358 -9.65 9.71 21.98
N ILE A 359 -9.05 9.14 20.95
CA ILE A 359 -9.16 7.69 20.66
C ILE A 359 -8.47 6.87 21.72
N LYS A 360 -7.28 7.28 22.19
CA LYS A 360 -6.56 6.62 23.30
C LYS A 360 -7.44 6.56 24.55
N ASP A 361 -8.00 7.70 24.97
CA ASP A 361 -8.84 7.78 26.16
C ASP A 361 -10.06 6.84 26.03
N ARG A 362 -10.67 6.80 24.84
CA ARG A 362 -11.79 5.88 24.56
C ARG A 362 -11.38 4.41 24.69
N LEU A 363 -10.19 4.01 24.20
CA LEU A 363 -9.69 2.64 24.34
C LEU A 363 -9.39 2.28 25.81
N GLU A 364 -8.86 3.23 26.59
CA GLU A 364 -8.59 3.05 28.02
C GLU A 364 -9.88 2.97 28.86
N ASP A 365 -10.94 3.65 28.44
CA ASP A 365 -12.27 3.53 29.05
C ASP A 365 -12.93 2.18 28.76
N GLU A 366 -12.81 1.68 27.51
CA GLU A 366 -13.31 0.34 27.13
C GLU A 366 -12.53 -0.77 27.86
N GLN A 367 -11.20 -0.62 28.01
CA GLN A 367 -10.34 -1.61 28.65
C GLN A 367 -9.33 -0.95 29.59
N ARG A 368 -9.63 -0.93 30.88
CA ARG A 368 -8.77 -0.29 31.93
C ARG A 368 -7.35 -0.85 31.97
N SER A 369 -7.15 -2.10 31.54
CA SER A 369 -5.83 -2.74 31.46
C SER A 369 -4.90 -2.11 30.42
N LEU A 370 -5.42 -1.23 29.55
CA LEU A 370 -4.63 -0.49 28.56
C LEU A 370 -4.03 0.79 29.13
N ARG A 371 -4.45 1.25 30.32
CA ARG A 371 -3.90 2.45 30.94
C ARG A 371 -2.38 2.34 31.13
N GLY A 372 -1.66 3.34 30.61
CA GLY A 372 -0.20 3.35 30.60
C GLY A 372 0.44 2.48 29.52
N ARG A 373 -0.36 1.83 28.66
CA ARG A 373 0.11 1.02 27.53
C ARG A 373 -0.14 1.69 26.17
N LEU A 374 -0.82 2.83 26.15
CA LEU A 374 -1.12 3.57 24.95
C LEU A 374 -0.40 4.91 24.92
N ILE A 375 0.18 5.25 23.77
CA ILE A 375 0.82 6.55 23.49
C ILE A 375 0.03 7.20 22.37
N ALA A 376 -0.28 8.49 22.49
CA ALA A 376 -0.95 9.25 21.43
C ALA A 376 0.06 10.18 20.74
N THR A 377 0.05 10.19 19.40
CA THR A 377 0.95 11.01 18.58
C THR A 377 0.18 11.66 17.42
N GLY A 378 0.45 12.95 17.15
CA GLY A 378 -0.10 13.66 16.01
C GLY A 378 0.93 13.79 14.89
N LYS A 379 0.54 13.44 13.66
CA LYS A 379 1.35 13.60 12.45
C LYS A 379 0.90 14.76 11.55
N GLY A 380 -0.20 15.42 11.93
CA GLY A 380 -0.77 16.47 11.09
C GLY A 380 -1.03 15.98 9.67
N SER A 381 -0.66 16.78 8.69
CA SER A 381 -0.74 16.46 7.26
C SER A 381 0.57 15.96 6.65
N ARG A 382 1.53 15.51 7.47
CA ARG A 382 2.85 15.08 6.96
C ARG A 382 2.81 13.73 6.24
N GLU A 383 1.87 12.86 6.60
CA GLU A 383 1.76 11.50 6.06
C GLU A 383 0.40 11.32 5.39
N MET A 384 0.12 12.14 4.38
CA MET A 384 -1.11 12.05 3.59
C MET A 384 -1.10 10.82 2.69
N ILE A 385 -2.25 10.17 2.58
CA ILE A 385 -2.49 9.04 1.67
C ILE A 385 -2.97 9.56 0.31
N VAL A 386 -3.96 10.43 0.33
CA VAL A 386 -4.60 10.98 -0.88
C VAL A 386 -4.07 12.36 -1.21
N GLY A 387 -4.14 13.30 -0.26
CA GLY A 387 -3.49 14.61 -0.36
C GLY A 387 -4.01 15.51 -1.47
N THR A 388 -5.31 15.47 -1.82
CA THR A 388 -5.86 16.35 -2.86
C THR A 388 -5.92 17.81 -2.43
N GLY A 389 -6.02 18.07 -1.13
CA GLY A 389 -6.17 19.39 -0.57
C GLY A 389 -7.53 20.05 -0.83
N LYS A 390 -8.50 19.28 -1.32
CA LYS A 390 -9.86 19.77 -1.61
C LYS A 390 -10.83 19.60 -0.43
N ASP A 391 -10.42 18.85 0.60
CA ASP A 391 -11.21 18.49 1.79
C ASP A 391 -12.56 17.81 1.46
N ASP A 392 -12.61 17.13 0.34
CA ASP A 392 -13.76 16.35 -0.12
C ASP A 392 -13.73 14.91 0.46
N ALA A 393 -14.62 14.04 -0.02
CA ALA A 393 -14.73 12.67 0.43
C ALA A 393 -13.44 11.84 0.20
N SER A 394 -12.62 12.19 -0.80
CA SER A 394 -11.36 11.51 -1.06
C SER A 394 -10.34 11.78 0.04
N ASP A 395 -10.25 13.03 0.52
CA ASP A 395 -9.37 13.41 1.63
C ASP A 395 -9.83 12.84 2.99
N ALA A 396 -11.00 12.17 3.04
CA ALA A 396 -11.44 11.47 4.25
C ALA A 396 -10.45 10.39 4.70
N LEU A 397 -9.70 9.80 3.77
CA LEU A 397 -8.64 8.83 4.05
C LEU A 397 -7.46 9.44 4.79
N ASP A 398 -7.20 10.72 4.60
CA ASP A 398 -6.15 11.45 5.30
C ASP A 398 -6.53 11.74 6.75
N ARG A 399 -7.84 11.84 7.06
CA ARG A 399 -8.38 12.06 8.39
C ARG A 399 -8.61 10.75 9.13
N ARG A 400 -7.54 10.01 9.39
CA ARG A 400 -7.55 8.67 9.96
C ARG A 400 -6.80 8.58 11.29
N VAL A 401 -7.00 7.45 11.97
CA VAL A 401 -6.19 7.04 13.13
C VAL A 401 -5.55 5.69 12.81
N GLU A 402 -4.24 5.62 12.96
CA GLU A 402 -3.44 4.40 12.84
C GLU A 402 -3.09 3.87 14.23
N PHE A 403 -2.90 2.56 14.32
CA PHE A 403 -2.48 1.87 15.52
C PHE A 403 -1.19 1.11 15.22
N LYS A 404 -0.09 1.58 15.78
CA LYS A 404 1.24 0.97 15.61
C LYS A 404 1.61 0.20 16.85
N VAL A 405 2.12 -1.01 16.71
CA VAL A 405 2.62 -1.77 17.84
C VAL A 405 3.85 -1.08 18.40
N ALA A 406 3.85 -0.83 19.71
CA ALA A 406 4.94 -0.15 20.40
C ALA A 406 5.54 -1.05 21.48
N PRO A 407 6.84 -0.90 21.82
CA PRO A 407 7.43 -1.57 22.96
C PRO A 407 6.72 -1.13 24.25
N CYS A 408 6.33 -2.09 25.09
CA CYS A 408 5.82 -1.77 26.42
C CYS A 408 6.99 -1.35 27.33
N GLY A 409 6.87 -0.22 28.02
CA GLY A 409 7.88 0.20 29.00
C GLY A 409 8.60 1.52 28.70
N GLY A 410 8.17 2.26 27.67
CA GLY A 410 8.70 3.59 27.38
C GLY A 410 7.94 4.73 28.08
N GLY A 411 7.59 4.62 29.34
CA GLY A 411 7.09 5.73 30.16
C GLY A 411 8.18 6.75 30.46
N GLY A 412 8.77 7.35 29.43
CA GLY A 412 9.66 8.49 29.57
C GLY A 412 8.86 9.77 29.50
N ASN A 413 8.79 10.51 30.59
CA ASN A 413 8.29 11.90 30.70
C ASN A 413 8.90 12.79 29.62
N GLY A 414 8.27 12.85 28.45
CA GLY A 414 8.56 13.83 27.42
C GLY A 414 7.60 15.02 27.54
N ARG A 415 7.64 15.75 28.66
CA ARG A 415 7.23 17.15 28.64
C ARG A 415 8.34 17.91 27.89
N SER A 416 8.13 18.14 26.61
CA SER A 416 8.87 19.18 25.90
C SER A 416 8.32 20.53 26.33
N THR A 417 9.15 21.27 27.03
CA THR A 417 9.04 22.71 27.29
C THR A 417 8.98 23.52 25.98
#